data_5ffd4ee5963d70cfaf58e1d495cb609d
#
_entry.id   5ffd4ee5963d70cfaf58e1d495cb609d
#
_cell.length_a   1.000
_cell.length_b   1.000
_cell.length_c   1.000
_cell.angle_alpha   90.00
_cell.angle_beta   90.00
_cell.angle_gamma   90.00
#
_symmetry.space_group_name_H-M   'P 1'
#
loop_
_entity.id
_entity.type
_entity.pdbx_description
1 polymer ?
#
loop_
_entity_poly.entity_id
_entity_poly.type
_entity_poly.pdbx_seq_one_letter_code
_entity_poly.pdbx_strand_id
1 'polypeptide(L)'
;MGSPHIVFFNRSFYPEASAVGQLLTELCDGLVRDHGCRVSVVAGYPLVRADGETDTRRRGLVEHEFFQGVEILRSRGTTFSKASFVGRASNYVSYFLSASLAGLRFKDADVVVGMTDPPIIGLAALFAARRARAKFVMLYQDVFPEVARLLEDFRNETVNRLLDTTNRLLIRSADRVIALGETMRERLVHGKGADPRKVRVIHNWADCSEIAPGPKRNSFSLAQGLADKFVVMHSGNMGLSQGLECVVQTAARVKEFLDIQIVFIGDGVKKPTLESQVRSMGLKNVRFLPYQPKEHLAESFASANVFIVSLKRGLAGYIVPSKLYSILAAGRPYVAAVENACEVAAITEKYDCGLLAEPEDPEDLADKVLALYRDPVLCRRLAVNARKAALYFDRPRQVGAYYSLFRELAEARSET
;
A
#
# COMPACT_ATOMS: atom_id res chain seq x y z
N MET A 1 34.18 -2.14 -2.02
CA MET A 1 33.28 -2.91 -1.16
C MET A 1 32.28 -3.64 -2.05
N GLY A 2 31.93 -4.89 -1.73
CA GLY A 2 30.89 -5.62 -2.49
C GLY A 2 29.52 -4.99 -2.29
N SER A 3 28.59 -5.25 -3.20
CA SER A 3 27.20 -4.83 -3.07
C SER A 3 26.56 -5.48 -1.85
N PRO A 4 25.75 -4.73 -1.03
CA PRO A 4 25.18 -5.27 0.19
C PRO A 4 24.17 -6.41 -0.09
N HIS A 5 24.16 -7.41 0.81
CA HIS A 5 23.14 -8.45 0.82
C HIS A 5 21.99 -8.03 1.76
N ILE A 6 20.82 -7.81 1.18
CA ILE A 6 19.61 -7.35 1.86
C ILE A 6 18.57 -8.46 1.88
N VAL A 7 18.04 -8.79 3.05
CA VAL A 7 17.04 -9.85 3.23
C VAL A 7 15.74 -9.27 3.76
N PHE A 8 14.66 -9.42 3.00
CA PHE A 8 13.32 -8.97 3.41
C PHE A 8 12.48 -10.12 3.96
N PHE A 9 11.69 -9.83 4.98
CA PHE A 9 10.69 -10.71 5.57
C PHE A 9 9.32 -10.08 5.42
N ASN A 10 8.52 -10.62 4.51
CA ASN A 10 7.13 -10.23 4.29
C ASN A 10 6.34 -11.36 3.66
N ARG A 11 5.09 -11.60 4.08
CA ARG A 11 4.29 -12.69 3.52
C ARG A 11 3.93 -12.43 2.05
N SER A 12 3.48 -11.22 1.76
CA SER A 12 3.05 -10.82 0.42
C SER A 12 4.25 -10.42 -0.44
N PHE A 13 4.46 -11.12 -1.55
CA PHE A 13 5.47 -10.86 -2.56
C PHE A 13 5.01 -11.40 -3.92
N TYR A 14 5.71 -11.05 -5.02
CA TYR A 14 5.42 -11.59 -6.36
C TYR A 14 5.06 -13.09 -6.33
N PRO A 15 4.07 -13.57 -7.08
CA PRO A 15 3.15 -12.87 -7.99
C PRO A 15 1.85 -12.37 -7.34
N GLU A 16 1.84 -12.08 -6.04
CA GLU A 16 0.64 -11.63 -5.33
C GLU A 16 0.24 -10.21 -5.74
N ALA A 17 -1.05 -10.01 -6.04
CA ALA A 17 -1.60 -8.74 -6.53
C ALA A 17 -1.83 -7.68 -5.43
N SER A 18 -1.46 -7.95 -4.16
CA SER A 18 -1.59 -6.97 -3.08
C SER A 18 -0.66 -5.77 -3.28
N ALA A 19 -1.09 -4.57 -2.88
CA ALA A 19 -0.29 -3.35 -3.02
C ALA A 19 1.08 -3.46 -2.33
N VAL A 20 1.13 -4.07 -1.14
CA VAL A 20 2.38 -4.29 -0.39
C VAL A 20 3.29 -5.25 -1.14
N GLY A 21 2.73 -6.34 -1.71
CA GLY A 21 3.49 -7.30 -2.50
C GLY A 21 4.08 -6.67 -3.76
N GLN A 22 3.31 -5.85 -4.47
CA GLN A 22 3.77 -5.13 -5.67
C GLN A 22 4.89 -4.14 -5.33
N LEU A 23 4.70 -3.29 -4.33
CA LEU A 23 5.71 -2.31 -3.90
C LEU A 23 7.02 -2.99 -3.45
N LEU A 24 6.92 -4.10 -2.69
CA LEU A 24 8.11 -4.83 -2.29
C LEU A 24 8.81 -5.49 -3.50
N THR A 25 8.05 -6.01 -4.46
CA THR A 25 8.62 -6.57 -5.70
C THR A 25 9.37 -5.51 -6.49
N GLU A 26 8.78 -4.33 -6.66
CA GLU A 26 9.39 -3.20 -7.35
C GLU A 26 10.64 -2.67 -6.62
N LEU A 27 10.62 -2.63 -5.29
CA LEU A 27 11.78 -2.28 -4.48
C LEU A 27 12.92 -3.26 -4.68
N CYS A 28 12.64 -4.56 -4.59
CA CYS A 28 13.64 -5.60 -4.75
C CYS A 28 14.24 -5.60 -6.16
N ASP A 29 13.40 -5.48 -7.20
CA ASP A 29 13.84 -5.36 -8.59
C ASP A 29 14.77 -4.15 -8.80
N GLY A 30 14.38 -2.97 -8.29
CA GLY A 30 15.19 -1.77 -8.40
C GLY A 30 16.53 -1.87 -7.64
N LEU A 31 16.53 -2.47 -6.43
CA LEU A 31 17.78 -2.69 -5.67
C LEU A 31 18.74 -3.63 -6.42
N VAL A 32 18.23 -4.67 -7.09
CA VAL A 32 19.05 -5.58 -7.90
C VAL A 32 19.51 -4.91 -9.18
N ARG A 33 18.58 -4.40 -9.98
CA ARG A 33 18.87 -3.93 -11.34
C ARG A 33 19.63 -2.62 -11.36
N ASP A 34 19.21 -1.64 -10.55
CA ASP A 34 19.71 -0.27 -10.62
C ASP A 34 20.91 -0.04 -9.67
N HIS A 35 21.03 -0.86 -8.62
CA HIS A 35 22.07 -0.71 -7.60
C HIS A 35 22.97 -1.95 -7.43
N GLY A 36 22.71 -3.05 -8.14
CA GLY A 36 23.51 -4.25 -8.07
C GLY A 36 23.52 -4.96 -6.72
N CYS A 37 22.52 -4.70 -5.85
CA CYS A 37 22.42 -5.37 -4.56
C CYS A 37 22.11 -6.86 -4.72
N ARG A 38 22.63 -7.68 -3.82
CA ARG A 38 22.10 -9.03 -3.63
C ARG A 38 20.84 -8.93 -2.76
N VAL A 39 19.70 -9.42 -3.26
CA VAL A 39 18.42 -9.33 -2.55
C VAL A 39 17.83 -10.71 -2.39
N SER A 40 17.40 -11.03 -1.16
CA SER A 40 16.66 -12.23 -0.83
C SER A 40 15.35 -11.87 -0.13
N VAL A 41 14.29 -12.63 -0.36
CA VAL A 41 12.97 -12.40 0.24
C VAL A 41 12.46 -13.70 0.87
N VAL A 42 12.11 -13.65 2.15
CA VAL A 42 11.34 -14.71 2.82
C VAL A 42 9.87 -14.36 2.69
N ALA A 43 9.17 -15.04 1.79
CA ALA A 43 7.78 -14.75 1.43
C ALA A 43 6.86 -15.95 1.67
N GLY A 44 5.56 -15.69 1.78
CA GLY A 44 4.53 -16.73 1.74
C GLY A 44 4.27 -17.23 0.31
N TYR A 45 3.49 -18.31 0.20
CA TYR A 45 2.92 -18.68 -1.08
C TYR A 45 1.78 -17.70 -1.43
N PRO A 46 1.66 -17.28 -2.69
CA PRO A 46 0.62 -16.37 -3.11
C PRO A 46 -0.76 -16.99 -2.88
N LEU A 47 -1.64 -16.23 -2.22
CA LEU A 47 -3.02 -16.65 -1.97
C LEU A 47 -3.92 -16.38 -3.18
N VAL A 48 -3.65 -15.29 -3.88
CA VAL A 48 -4.29 -14.91 -5.14
C VAL A 48 -3.20 -14.41 -6.06
N ARG A 49 -3.01 -15.09 -7.18
CA ARG A 49 -2.07 -14.67 -8.22
C ARG A 49 -2.69 -13.55 -9.05
N ALA A 50 -1.85 -12.77 -9.69
CA ALA A 50 -2.29 -11.71 -10.59
C ALA A 50 -3.14 -12.22 -11.78
N ASP A 51 -2.96 -13.50 -12.16
CA ASP A 51 -3.73 -14.22 -13.17
C ASP A 51 -5.05 -14.82 -12.66
N GLY A 52 -5.34 -14.66 -11.35
CA GLY A 52 -6.56 -15.20 -10.71
C GLY A 52 -6.50 -16.70 -10.39
N GLU A 53 -5.41 -17.39 -10.72
CA GLU A 53 -5.26 -18.80 -10.40
C GLU A 53 -4.92 -19.04 -8.92
N THR A 54 -5.57 -20.01 -8.31
CA THR A 54 -5.22 -20.52 -6.99
C THR A 54 -4.30 -21.73 -7.15
N ASP A 55 -3.08 -21.62 -6.65
CA ASP A 55 -2.11 -22.71 -6.73
C ASP A 55 -2.41 -23.77 -5.65
N THR A 56 -2.91 -24.92 -6.09
CA THR A 56 -3.30 -26.05 -5.24
C THR A 56 -2.20 -27.11 -5.04
N ARG A 57 -0.99 -26.89 -5.56
CA ARG A 57 0.08 -27.90 -5.48
C ARG A 57 0.50 -28.14 -4.02
N ARG A 58 0.75 -29.40 -3.67
CA ARG A 58 1.41 -29.75 -2.40
C ARG A 58 2.85 -29.25 -2.46
N ARG A 59 3.22 -28.38 -1.52
CA ARG A 59 4.50 -27.71 -1.48
C ARG A 59 5.27 -28.08 -0.21
N GLY A 60 6.62 -28.01 -0.31
CA GLY A 60 7.51 -28.17 0.82
C GLY A 60 7.30 -27.13 1.92
N LEU A 61 7.96 -27.30 3.06
CA LEU A 61 7.91 -26.33 4.17
C LEU A 61 8.56 -24.99 3.76
N VAL A 62 9.69 -25.07 3.03
CA VAL A 62 10.41 -23.95 2.43
C VAL A 62 10.84 -24.36 1.03
N GLU A 63 10.46 -23.58 0.03
CA GLU A 63 10.89 -23.76 -1.36
C GLU A 63 11.72 -22.57 -1.84
N HIS A 64 12.60 -22.83 -2.80
CA HIS A 64 13.53 -21.84 -3.33
C HIS A 64 13.16 -21.49 -4.77
N GLU A 65 12.96 -20.21 -5.01
CA GLU A 65 12.60 -19.65 -6.31
C GLU A 65 13.49 -18.45 -6.62
N PHE A 66 13.56 -18.09 -7.91
CA PHE A 66 14.20 -16.85 -8.37
C PHE A 66 13.24 -16.06 -9.24
N PHE A 67 13.26 -14.75 -9.07
CA PHE A 67 12.52 -13.82 -9.91
C PHE A 67 13.32 -12.54 -10.11
N GLN A 68 13.65 -12.19 -11.35
CA GLN A 68 14.39 -10.98 -11.73
C GLN A 68 15.67 -10.74 -10.89
N GLY A 69 16.45 -11.79 -10.62
CA GLY A 69 17.67 -11.71 -9.82
C GLY A 69 17.44 -11.70 -8.31
N VAL A 70 16.19 -11.70 -7.84
CA VAL A 70 15.81 -11.80 -6.44
C VAL A 70 15.68 -13.27 -6.05
N GLU A 71 16.38 -13.68 -5.00
CA GLU A 71 16.24 -14.99 -4.37
C GLU A 71 14.99 -15.02 -3.47
N ILE A 72 14.10 -15.99 -3.65
CA ILE A 72 12.85 -16.10 -2.87
C ILE A 72 12.83 -17.40 -2.10
N LEU A 73 12.67 -17.33 -0.80
CA LEU A 73 12.37 -18.48 0.06
C LEU A 73 10.89 -18.49 0.39
N ARG A 74 10.11 -19.33 -0.33
CA ARG A 74 8.68 -19.52 -0.06
C ARG A 74 8.49 -20.33 1.20
N SER A 75 7.92 -19.71 2.20
CA SER A 75 7.64 -20.30 3.50
C SER A 75 6.16 -20.66 3.60
N ARG A 76 5.87 -21.90 3.97
CA ARG A 76 4.50 -22.43 4.04
C ARG A 76 3.81 -21.95 5.32
N GLY A 77 2.60 -21.43 5.17
CA GLY A 77 1.62 -21.26 6.24
C GLY A 77 0.40 -22.16 6.01
N THR A 78 -0.40 -22.36 7.04
CA THR A 78 -1.74 -22.96 6.88
C THR A 78 -2.67 -22.01 6.12
N THR A 79 -3.73 -22.57 5.51
CA THR A 79 -4.69 -21.81 4.69
C THR A 79 -6.11 -21.95 5.24
N PHE A 80 -6.25 -21.87 6.57
CA PHE A 80 -7.57 -21.89 7.21
C PHE A 80 -8.41 -20.66 6.83
N SER A 81 -9.72 -20.78 6.96
CA SER A 81 -10.64 -19.68 6.67
C SER A 81 -10.27 -18.41 7.45
N LYS A 82 -10.12 -17.30 6.75
CA LYS A 82 -9.87 -15.99 7.34
C LYS A 82 -11.09 -15.40 8.06
N ALA A 83 -12.27 -16.01 7.92
CA ALA A 83 -13.47 -15.55 8.62
C ALA A 83 -13.39 -15.77 10.13
N SER A 84 -12.65 -16.79 10.60
CA SER A 84 -12.44 -17.06 12.03
C SER A 84 -11.13 -16.47 12.54
N PHE A 85 -11.13 -15.98 13.78
CA PHE A 85 -9.94 -15.51 14.46
C PHE A 85 -8.87 -16.62 14.57
N VAL A 86 -9.29 -17.84 14.97
CA VAL A 86 -8.39 -18.99 15.12
C VAL A 86 -7.75 -19.35 13.79
N GLY A 87 -8.50 -19.33 12.69
CA GLY A 87 -7.96 -19.59 11.36
C GLY A 87 -6.90 -18.56 10.95
N ARG A 88 -7.16 -17.27 11.16
CA ARG A 88 -6.16 -16.20 10.90
C ARG A 88 -4.91 -16.35 11.77
N ALA A 89 -5.09 -16.57 13.07
CA ALA A 89 -3.97 -16.76 14.00
C ALA A 89 -3.10 -17.97 13.62
N SER A 90 -3.73 -19.11 13.30
CA SER A 90 -3.03 -20.30 12.83
C SER A 90 -2.22 -20.06 11.57
N ASN A 91 -2.80 -19.34 10.59
CA ASN A 91 -2.11 -18.96 9.36
C ASN A 91 -0.89 -18.09 9.63
N TYR A 92 -0.99 -17.12 10.52
CA TYR A 92 0.11 -16.23 10.88
C TYR A 92 1.22 -16.95 11.65
N VAL A 93 0.86 -17.78 12.64
CA VAL A 93 1.83 -18.51 13.45
C VAL A 93 2.56 -19.58 12.62
N SER A 94 1.86 -20.35 11.81
CA SER A 94 2.48 -21.37 10.95
C SER A 94 3.43 -20.75 9.91
N TYR A 95 3.03 -19.65 9.29
CA TYR A 95 3.91 -18.89 8.40
C TYR A 95 5.13 -18.32 9.15
N PHE A 96 4.93 -17.73 10.33
CA PHE A 96 6.00 -17.20 11.15
C PHE A 96 7.06 -18.27 11.49
N LEU A 97 6.63 -19.48 11.87
CA LEU A 97 7.54 -20.57 12.19
C LEU A 97 8.36 -21.03 10.98
N SER A 98 7.70 -21.22 9.83
CA SER A 98 8.41 -21.62 8.60
C SER A 98 9.34 -20.52 8.08
N ALA A 99 8.92 -19.25 8.15
CA ALA A 99 9.74 -18.09 7.79
C ALA A 99 10.97 -17.94 8.72
N SER A 100 10.81 -18.23 10.01
CA SER A 100 11.93 -18.24 10.95
C SER A 100 12.97 -19.30 10.60
N LEU A 101 12.54 -20.51 10.19
CA LEU A 101 13.42 -21.56 9.69
C LEU A 101 14.13 -21.18 8.38
N ALA A 102 13.40 -20.56 7.45
CA ALA A 102 13.98 -20.05 6.21
C ALA A 102 15.08 -19.00 6.49
N GLY A 103 14.83 -18.11 7.44
CA GLY A 103 15.77 -17.06 7.86
C GLY A 103 17.12 -17.57 8.37
N LEU A 104 17.19 -18.83 8.88
CA LEU A 104 18.44 -19.42 9.33
C LEU A 104 19.50 -19.62 8.21
N ARG A 105 19.08 -19.56 6.94
CA ARG A 105 19.98 -19.71 5.78
C ARG A 105 20.84 -18.47 5.53
N PHE A 106 20.38 -17.29 5.93
CA PHE A 106 21.03 -16.01 5.63
C PHE A 106 22.08 -15.64 6.69
N LYS A 107 23.24 -16.30 6.65
CA LYS A 107 24.34 -16.03 7.57
C LYS A 107 25.22 -14.86 7.15
N ASP A 108 25.18 -14.49 5.89
CA ASP A 108 25.98 -13.48 5.22
C ASP A 108 25.18 -12.19 4.89
N ALA A 109 23.95 -12.06 5.40
CA ALA A 109 23.16 -10.85 5.24
C ALA A 109 23.83 -9.64 5.91
N ASP A 110 23.86 -8.50 5.21
CA ASP A 110 24.33 -7.24 5.78
C ASP A 110 23.20 -6.46 6.46
N VAL A 111 22.01 -6.48 5.83
CA VAL A 111 20.80 -5.84 6.34
C VAL A 111 19.65 -6.82 6.28
N VAL A 112 18.90 -6.92 7.37
CA VAL A 112 17.65 -7.70 7.42
C VAL A 112 16.49 -6.73 7.70
N VAL A 113 15.50 -6.77 6.83
CA VAL A 113 14.31 -5.92 6.87
C VAL A 113 13.09 -6.73 7.27
N GLY A 114 12.49 -6.42 8.41
CA GLY A 114 11.17 -6.93 8.80
C GLY A 114 10.08 -5.96 8.38
N MET A 115 9.03 -6.48 7.73
CA MET A 115 7.84 -5.70 7.42
C MET A 115 6.68 -6.01 8.38
N THR A 116 5.44 -5.70 8.00
CA THR A 116 4.28 -5.79 8.89
C THR A 116 3.19 -6.77 8.44
N ASP A 117 3.46 -7.60 7.42
CA ASP A 117 2.56 -8.67 6.98
C ASP A 117 3.20 -10.07 7.13
N PRO A 118 2.77 -10.85 8.13
CA PRO A 118 1.86 -10.51 9.24
C PRO A 118 2.53 -9.65 10.33
N PRO A 119 1.76 -9.05 11.25
CA PRO A 119 2.29 -8.11 12.26
C PRO A 119 3.44 -8.64 13.13
N ILE A 120 3.58 -9.95 13.23
CA ILE A 120 4.62 -10.63 14.05
C ILE A 120 5.88 -11.00 13.24
N ILE A 121 5.88 -10.85 11.91
CA ILE A 121 6.99 -11.32 11.04
C ILE A 121 8.32 -10.63 11.36
N GLY A 122 8.26 -9.40 11.88
CA GLY A 122 9.43 -8.67 12.35
C GLY A 122 10.26 -9.43 13.39
N LEU A 123 9.64 -10.33 14.20
CA LEU A 123 10.38 -11.17 15.15
C LEU A 123 11.27 -12.21 14.44
N ALA A 124 10.78 -12.81 13.34
CA ALA A 124 11.57 -13.72 12.52
C ALA A 124 12.76 -12.98 11.85
N ALA A 125 12.50 -11.78 11.36
CA ALA A 125 13.53 -10.90 10.80
C ALA A 125 14.58 -10.51 11.84
N LEU A 126 14.17 -10.10 13.05
CA LEU A 126 15.06 -9.78 14.16
C LEU A 126 15.93 -10.99 14.58
N PHE A 127 15.33 -12.19 14.63
CA PHE A 127 16.07 -13.40 14.92
C PHE A 127 17.12 -13.70 13.85
N ALA A 128 16.76 -13.61 12.57
CA ALA A 128 17.69 -13.77 11.45
C ALA A 128 18.81 -12.73 11.49
N ALA A 129 18.49 -11.46 11.74
CA ALA A 129 19.47 -10.38 11.84
C ALA A 129 20.50 -10.64 12.95
N ARG A 130 20.05 -11.01 14.15
CA ARG A 130 20.96 -11.32 15.27
C ARG A 130 21.87 -12.50 14.95
N ARG A 131 21.33 -13.55 14.31
CA ARG A 131 22.11 -14.72 13.93
C ARG A 131 23.17 -14.41 12.87
N ALA A 132 22.85 -13.54 11.91
CA ALA A 132 23.76 -13.11 10.86
C ALA A 132 24.71 -11.99 11.33
N ARG A 133 24.51 -11.43 12.53
CA ARG A 133 25.13 -10.17 12.99
C ARG A 133 24.87 -9.01 11.98
N ALA A 134 23.71 -9.05 11.34
CA ALA A 134 23.26 -8.04 10.37
C ALA A 134 22.59 -6.86 11.07
N LYS A 135 22.55 -5.71 10.40
CA LYS A 135 21.73 -4.57 10.83
C LYS A 135 20.26 -4.90 10.65
N PHE A 136 19.43 -4.52 11.62
CA PHE A 136 18.00 -4.79 11.61
C PHE A 136 17.19 -3.53 11.32
N VAL A 137 16.31 -3.62 10.32
CA VAL A 137 15.43 -2.53 9.90
C VAL A 137 13.97 -2.97 10.01
N MET A 138 13.12 -2.12 10.61
CA MET A 138 11.67 -2.28 10.55
C MET A 138 11.08 -1.34 9.51
N LEU A 139 10.37 -1.88 8.51
CA LEU A 139 9.62 -1.14 7.50
C LEU A 139 8.12 -1.26 7.79
N TYR A 140 7.51 -0.13 8.18
CA TYR A 140 6.09 -0.08 8.49
C TYR A 140 5.27 0.24 7.24
N GLN A 141 4.39 -0.70 6.85
CA GLN A 141 3.31 -0.46 5.89
C GLN A 141 2.03 -0.02 6.61
N ASP A 142 1.74 -0.71 7.72
CA ASP A 142 0.62 -0.43 8.61
C ASP A 142 1.11 -0.47 10.06
N VAL A 143 0.53 0.36 10.93
CA VAL A 143 0.88 0.40 12.36
C VAL A 143 -0.11 -0.44 13.16
N PHE A 144 0.35 -1.59 13.65
CA PHE A 144 -0.44 -2.49 14.51
C PHE A 144 -0.17 -2.20 16.00
N PRO A 145 -1.12 -2.50 16.90
CA PRO A 145 -2.46 -3.08 16.67
C PRO A 145 -3.53 -2.05 16.26
N GLU A 146 -3.20 -0.76 16.14
CA GLU A 146 -4.19 0.31 15.95
C GLU A 146 -5.05 0.07 14.71
N VAL A 147 -4.43 -0.28 13.59
CA VAL A 147 -5.16 -0.60 12.35
C VAL A 147 -6.17 -1.73 12.56
N ALA A 148 -5.75 -2.80 13.23
CA ALA A 148 -6.62 -3.95 13.48
C ALA A 148 -7.80 -3.59 14.42
N ARG A 149 -7.57 -2.78 15.44
CA ARG A 149 -8.61 -2.31 16.38
C ARG A 149 -9.66 -1.42 15.68
N LEU A 150 -9.20 -0.51 14.84
CA LEU A 150 -10.07 0.44 14.13
C LEU A 150 -10.88 -0.22 13.00
N LEU A 151 -10.36 -1.29 12.41
CA LEU A 151 -11.07 -2.06 11.39
C LEU A 151 -11.91 -3.21 11.98
N GLU A 152 -12.01 -3.31 13.31
CA GLU A 152 -12.76 -4.33 14.04
C GLU A 152 -12.26 -5.79 13.83
N ASP A 153 -11.07 -5.96 13.25
CA ASP A 153 -10.51 -7.27 12.96
C ASP A 153 -10.01 -8.03 14.20
N PHE A 154 -9.54 -7.29 15.24
CA PHE A 154 -9.04 -7.87 16.48
C PHE A 154 -9.66 -7.17 17.70
N ARG A 155 -10.76 -7.73 18.21
CA ARG A 155 -11.45 -7.21 19.41
C ARG A 155 -10.84 -7.69 20.73
N ASN A 156 -9.92 -8.65 20.70
CA ASN A 156 -9.33 -9.23 21.91
C ASN A 156 -8.20 -8.32 22.44
N GLU A 157 -8.44 -7.70 23.58
CA GLU A 157 -7.51 -6.75 24.21
C GLU A 157 -6.18 -7.40 24.62
N THR A 158 -6.17 -8.69 24.98
CA THR A 158 -4.94 -9.42 25.30
C THR A 158 -4.05 -9.56 24.06
N VAL A 159 -4.65 -9.89 22.91
CA VAL A 159 -3.93 -9.97 21.63
C VAL A 159 -3.40 -8.59 21.24
N ASN A 160 -4.20 -7.53 21.39
CA ASN A 160 -3.78 -6.17 21.08
C ASN A 160 -2.59 -5.72 21.96
N ARG A 161 -2.60 -6.04 23.26
CA ARG A 161 -1.46 -5.76 24.17
C ARG A 161 -0.21 -6.55 23.77
N LEU A 162 -0.37 -7.81 23.39
CA LEU A 162 0.75 -8.63 22.91
C LEU A 162 1.36 -8.06 21.64
N LEU A 163 0.52 -7.67 20.67
CA LEU A 163 0.97 -7.04 19.41
C LEU A 163 1.65 -5.69 19.66
N ASP A 164 1.12 -4.86 20.58
CA ASP A 164 1.74 -3.58 20.94
C ASP A 164 3.11 -3.80 21.61
N THR A 165 3.19 -4.73 22.54
CA THR A 165 4.45 -5.08 23.21
C THR A 165 5.49 -5.59 22.21
N THR A 166 5.08 -6.46 21.29
CA THR A 166 5.93 -6.97 20.20
C THR A 166 6.41 -5.84 19.32
N ASN A 167 5.53 -4.93 18.93
CA ASN A 167 5.86 -3.78 18.09
C ASN A 167 6.87 -2.85 18.76
N ARG A 168 6.66 -2.52 20.04
CA ARG A 168 7.63 -1.74 20.83
C ARG A 168 8.99 -2.42 20.97
N LEU A 169 9.01 -3.74 21.14
CA LEU A 169 10.25 -4.53 21.16
C LEU A 169 10.99 -4.41 19.82
N LEU A 170 10.29 -4.58 18.71
CA LEU A 170 10.87 -4.50 17.36
C LEU A 170 11.43 -3.11 17.08
N ILE A 171 10.68 -2.05 17.40
CA ILE A 171 11.12 -0.65 17.25
C ILE A 171 12.39 -0.39 18.06
N ARG A 172 12.44 -0.80 19.32
CA ARG A 172 13.62 -0.60 20.18
C ARG A 172 14.84 -1.37 19.67
N SER A 173 14.62 -2.58 19.14
CA SER A 173 15.67 -3.45 18.61
C SER A 173 16.20 -3.04 17.25
N ALA A 174 15.46 -2.21 16.50
CA ALA A 174 15.84 -1.81 15.17
C ALA A 174 17.00 -0.78 15.17
N ASP A 175 17.94 -0.96 14.23
CA ASP A 175 18.98 0.04 13.91
C ASP A 175 18.35 1.24 13.20
N ARG A 176 17.36 0.98 12.32
CA ARG A 176 16.52 2.00 11.67
C ARG A 176 15.07 1.51 11.58
N VAL A 177 14.18 2.50 11.58
CA VAL A 177 12.74 2.30 11.38
C VAL A 177 12.33 3.14 10.16
N ILE A 178 11.64 2.54 9.20
CA ILE A 178 11.15 3.24 8.01
C ILE A 178 9.65 3.46 8.16
N ALA A 179 9.24 4.72 8.07
CA ALA A 179 7.86 5.18 8.02
C ALA A 179 7.53 5.69 6.61
N LEU A 180 6.28 5.50 6.16
CA LEU A 180 5.85 5.88 4.80
C LEU A 180 5.44 7.36 4.67
N GLY A 181 5.52 8.13 5.76
CA GLY A 181 5.20 9.54 5.79
C GLY A 181 5.49 10.16 7.16
N GLU A 182 5.47 11.48 7.23
CA GLU A 182 5.73 12.20 8.48
C GLU A 182 4.66 11.93 9.54
N THR A 183 3.39 11.81 9.13
CA THR A 183 2.31 11.50 10.05
C THR A 183 2.46 10.11 10.68
N MET A 184 2.93 9.12 9.90
CA MET A 184 3.27 7.80 10.43
C MET A 184 4.50 7.86 11.35
N ARG A 185 5.52 8.63 10.99
CA ARG A 185 6.70 8.86 11.85
C ARG A 185 6.28 9.41 13.22
N GLU A 186 5.38 10.41 13.26
CA GLU A 186 4.85 10.96 14.51
C GLU A 186 4.14 9.90 15.35
N ARG A 187 3.31 9.04 14.73
CA ARG A 187 2.64 7.92 15.42
C ARG A 187 3.65 6.92 16.01
N LEU A 188 4.72 6.62 15.28
CA LEU A 188 5.78 5.71 15.75
C LEU A 188 6.60 6.33 16.88
N VAL A 189 6.95 7.61 16.78
CA VAL A 189 7.75 8.31 17.80
C VAL A 189 6.91 8.52 19.07
N HIS A 190 5.77 9.20 18.96
CA HIS A 190 4.97 9.59 20.14
C HIS A 190 4.08 8.45 20.65
N GLY A 191 3.52 7.63 19.75
CA GLY A 191 2.63 6.53 20.13
C GLY A 191 3.35 5.23 20.53
N LYS A 192 4.46 4.90 19.87
CA LYS A 192 5.21 3.63 20.08
C LYS A 192 6.54 3.80 20.80
N GLY A 193 7.03 5.03 20.97
CA GLY A 193 8.30 5.32 21.63
C GLY A 193 9.53 5.02 20.77
N ALA A 194 9.42 5.19 19.44
CA ALA A 194 10.56 5.11 18.55
C ALA A 194 11.54 6.27 18.81
N ASP A 195 12.83 6.00 18.77
CA ASP A 195 13.86 7.07 18.79
C ASP A 195 13.77 7.86 17.47
N PRO A 196 13.45 9.18 17.51
CA PRO A 196 13.29 9.99 16.30
C PRO A 196 14.53 10.00 15.40
N ARG A 197 15.74 9.77 15.96
CA ARG A 197 16.98 9.69 15.20
C ARG A 197 17.10 8.42 14.37
N LYS A 198 16.41 7.36 14.77
CA LYS A 198 16.36 6.07 14.07
C LYS A 198 15.28 6.01 13.01
N VAL A 199 14.24 6.88 13.08
CA VAL A 199 13.14 6.88 12.13
C VAL A 199 13.54 7.64 10.87
N ARG A 200 13.38 6.98 9.71
CA ARG A 200 13.53 7.58 8.38
C ARG A 200 12.19 7.54 7.65
N VAL A 201 11.84 8.64 7.00
CA VAL A 201 10.67 8.68 6.13
C VAL A 201 11.12 8.38 4.72
N ILE A 202 10.55 7.31 4.15
CA ILE A 202 10.68 6.96 2.74
C ILE A 202 9.28 6.62 2.25
N HIS A 203 8.77 7.42 1.32
CA HIS A 203 7.40 7.29 0.86
C HIS A 203 7.20 6.08 -0.05
N ASN A 204 5.96 5.61 -0.17
CA ASN A 204 5.56 4.78 -1.29
C ASN A 204 5.65 5.60 -2.59
N TRP A 205 5.52 4.93 -3.72
CA TRP A 205 5.78 5.50 -5.04
C TRP A 205 4.79 5.04 -6.11
N ALA A 206 4.92 5.64 -7.28
CA ALA A 206 4.48 5.09 -8.54
C ALA A 206 5.64 5.16 -9.55
N ASP A 207 5.59 4.31 -10.56
CA ASP A 207 6.46 4.43 -11.72
C ASP A 207 5.92 5.52 -12.65
N CYS A 208 6.57 6.68 -12.63
CA CYS A 208 6.16 7.81 -13.45
C CYS A 208 6.46 7.62 -14.96
N SER A 209 7.22 6.59 -15.35
CA SER A 209 7.43 6.22 -16.75
C SER A 209 6.31 5.29 -17.25
N GLU A 210 5.80 4.41 -16.42
CA GLU A 210 4.68 3.52 -16.74
C GLU A 210 3.32 4.23 -16.64
N ILE A 211 3.15 5.09 -15.62
CA ILE A 211 1.94 5.89 -15.41
C ILE A 211 2.26 7.35 -15.67
N ALA A 212 1.74 7.88 -16.77
CA ALA A 212 1.94 9.26 -17.18
C ALA A 212 0.60 9.92 -17.57
N PRO A 213 0.54 11.25 -17.56
CA PRO A 213 -0.63 11.96 -18.08
C PRO A 213 -0.95 11.54 -19.52
N GLY A 214 -2.19 11.19 -19.77
CA GLY A 214 -2.68 10.77 -21.09
C GLY A 214 -4.02 11.40 -21.42
N PRO A 215 -4.48 11.28 -22.68
CA PRO A 215 -5.78 11.78 -23.10
C PRO A 215 -6.90 11.02 -22.40
N LYS A 216 -7.94 11.74 -21.97
CA LYS A 216 -9.12 11.12 -21.37
C LYS A 216 -9.84 10.23 -22.39
N ARG A 217 -9.95 10.69 -23.64
CA ARG A 217 -10.53 9.93 -24.75
C ARG A 217 -9.47 8.96 -25.28
N ASN A 218 -9.51 7.73 -24.81
CA ASN A 218 -8.59 6.64 -25.13
C ASN A 218 -9.37 5.33 -25.34
N SER A 219 -8.69 4.24 -25.64
CA SER A 219 -9.31 2.94 -25.93
C SER A 219 -10.17 2.45 -24.75
N PHE A 220 -9.69 2.57 -23.50
CA PHE A 220 -10.43 2.18 -22.31
C PHE A 220 -11.70 3.01 -22.11
N SER A 221 -11.60 4.34 -22.18
CA SER A 221 -12.76 5.23 -21.99
C SER A 221 -13.83 5.04 -23.04
N LEU A 222 -13.44 4.78 -24.30
CA LEU A 222 -14.35 4.47 -25.40
C LEU A 222 -15.04 3.12 -25.19
N ALA A 223 -14.29 2.06 -24.91
CA ALA A 223 -14.82 0.72 -24.66
C ALA A 223 -15.78 0.69 -23.46
N GLN A 224 -15.52 1.52 -22.46
CA GLN A 224 -16.37 1.62 -21.27
C GLN A 224 -17.47 2.69 -21.37
N GLY A 225 -17.59 3.43 -22.49
CA GLY A 225 -18.59 4.50 -22.64
C GLY A 225 -18.39 5.66 -21.64
N LEU A 226 -17.13 5.94 -21.27
CA LEU A 226 -16.75 6.95 -20.30
C LEU A 226 -16.17 8.22 -20.95
N ALA A 227 -15.92 8.20 -22.26
CA ALA A 227 -15.20 9.25 -22.97
C ALA A 227 -15.88 10.64 -22.82
N ASP A 228 -17.21 10.67 -22.86
CA ASP A 228 -18.01 11.89 -22.82
C ASP A 228 -18.66 12.14 -21.43
N LYS A 229 -18.27 11.36 -20.39
CA LYS A 229 -18.75 11.53 -19.02
C LYS A 229 -17.74 12.28 -18.16
N PHE A 230 -18.19 12.96 -17.12
CA PHE A 230 -17.31 13.41 -16.05
C PHE A 230 -17.08 12.25 -15.08
N VAL A 231 -15.92 11.64 -15.17
CA VAL A 231 -15.61 10.39 -14.45
C VAL A 231 -14.96 10.70 -13.10
N VAL A 232 -15.63 10.30 -12.03
CA VAL A 232 -15.11 10.28 -10.66
C VAL A 232 -14.71 8.86 -10.32
N MET A 233 -13.43 8.59 -10.09
CA MET A 233 -12.91 7.23 -10.05
C MET A 233 -12.32 6.87 -8.69
N HIS A 234 -12.67 5.67 -8.21
CA HIS A 234 -11.91 4.96 -7.20
C HIS A 234 -11.24 3.76 -7.87
N SER A 235 -9.90 3.65 -7.78
CA SER A 235 -9.15 2.52 -8.35
C SER A 235 -8.33 1.83 -7.27
N GLY A 236 -8.43 0.50 -7.19
CA GLY A 236 -7.70 -0.35 -6.26
C GLY A 236 -8.59 -1.20 -5.36
N ASN A 237 -8.03 -1.68 -4.25
CA ASN A 237 -8.74 -2.52 -3.28
C ASN A 237 -9.94 -1.77 -2.66
N MET A 238 -11.10 -2.44 -2.62
CA MET A 238 -12.31 -1.99 -1.91
C MET A 238 -12.33 -2.63 -0.52
N GLY A 239 -11.43 -2.14 0.35
CA GLY A 239 -11.20 -2.68 1.70
C GLY A 239 -11.98 -1.97 2.80
N LEU A 240 -11.74 -2.42 4.03
CA LEU A 240 -12.43 -1.91 5.23
C LEU A 240 -12.01 -0.49 5.63
N SER A 241 -10.77 -0.09 5.29
CA SER A 241 -10.17 1.16 5.76
C SER A 241 -10.62 2.41 5.00
N GLN A 242 -11.28 2.26 3.86
CA GLN A 242 -11.52 3.38 2.94
C GLN A 242 -12.88 4.06 3.09
N GLY A 243 -13.85 3.46 3.82
CA GLY A 243 -15.17 4.06 4.01
C GLY A 243 -15.91 4.35 2.69
N LEU A 244 -15.85 3.41 1.73
CA LEU A 244 -16.37 3.61 0.36
C LEU A 244 -17.88 3.72 0.28
N GLU A 245 -18.60 3.38 1.35
CA GLU A 245 -20.03 3.62 1.51
C GLU A 245 -20.35 5.11 1.39
N CYS A 246 -19.47 5.97 1.87
CA CYS A 246 -19.56 7.43 1.69
C CYS A 246 -19.55 7.82 0.21
N VAL A 247 -18.71 7.19 -0.61
CA VAL A 247 -18.64 7.45 -2.05
C VAL A 247 -19.94 7.05 -2.77
N VAL A 248 -20.57 5.93 -2.34
CA VAL A 248 -21.89 5.53 -2.88
C VAL A 248 -22.97 6.54 -2.48
N GLN A 249 -22.95 7.05 -1.25
CA GLN A 249 -23.89 8.10 -0.81
C GLN A 249 -23.65 9.42 -1.55
N THR A 250 -22.39 9.76 -1.85
CA THR A 250 -22.04 10.90 -2.71
C THR A 250 -22.63 10.74 -4.11
N ALA A 251 -22.61 9.52 -4.67
CA ALA A 251 -23.24 9.24 -5.97
C ALA A 251 -24.73 9.57 -5.99
N ALA A 252 -25.45 9.32 -4.90
CA ALA A 252 -26.86 9.67 -4.78
C ALA A 252 -27.09 11.19 -4.76
N ARG A 253 -26.17 11.96 -4.19
CA ARG A 253 -26.26 13.44 -4.13
C ARG A 253 -26.01 14.11 -5.49
N VAL A 254 -25.18 13.47 -6.33
CA VAL A 254 -24.86 14.01 -7.67
C VAL A 254 -25.63 13.35 -8.81
N LYS A 255 -26.64 12.53 -8.53
CA LYS A 255 -27.38 11.75 -9.53
C LYS A 255 -28.13 12.58 -10.57
N GLU A 256 -28.49 13.82 -10.24
CA GLU A 256 -29.17 14.76 -11.15
C GLU A 256 -28.24 15.29 -12.25
N PHE A 257 -26.92 15.17 -12.07
CA PHE A 257 -25.92 15.51 -13.08
C PHE A 257 -25.68 14.28 -13.97
N LEU A 258 -26.43 14.16 -15.05
CA LEU A 258 -26.48 12.96 -15.90
C LEU A 258 -25.16 12.58 -16.59
N ASP A 259 -24.23 13.50 -16.68
CA ASP A 259 -22.89 13.31 -17.21
C ASP A 259 -21.84 12.93 -16.14
N ILE A 260 -22.16 13.04 -14.84
CA ILE A 260 -21.28 12.56 -13.77
C ILE A 260 -21.43 11.03 -13.60
N GLN A 261 -20.32 10.32 -13.78
CA GLN A 261 -20.25 8.86 -13.60
C GLN A 261 -19.23 8.52 -12.52
N ILE A 262 -19.66 7.84 -11.47
CA ILE A 262 -18.78 7.30 -10.45
C ILE A 262 -18.37 5.88 -10.84
N VAL A 263 -17.05 5.61 -10.87
CA VAL A 263 -16.50 4.35 -11.34
C VAL A 263 -15.60 3.76 -10.26
N PHE A 264 -15.93 2.54 -9.83
CA PHE A 264 -15.07 1.73 -8.97
C PHE A 264 -14.33 0.71 -9.84
N ILE A 265 -12.99 0.75 -9.85
CA ILE A 265 -12.17 -0.25 -10.53
C ILE A 265 -11.42 -1.06 -9.46
N GLY A 266 -11.61 -2.37 -9.47
CA GLY A 266 -10.94 -3.27 -8.54
C GLY A 266 -11.85 -4.30 -7.91
N ASP A 267 -11.38 -4.83 -6.77
CA ASP A 267 -12.10 -5.82 -5.97
C ASP A 267 -11.82 -5.61 -4.47
N GLY A 268 -12.45 -6.38 -3.62
CA GLY A 268 -12.22 -6.34 -2.17
C GLY A 268 -13.44 -6.74 -1.36
N VAL A 269 -13.22 -6.93 -0.06
CA VAL A 269 -14.25 -7.46 0.86
C VAL A 269 -15.50 -6.60 0.94
N LYS A 270 -15.41 -5.30 0.61
CA LYS A 270 -16.54 -4.36 0.62
C LYS A 270 -17.34 -4.33 -0.69
N LYS A 271 -16.80 -4.82 -1.80
CA LYS A 271 -17.45 -4.74 -3.12
C LYS A 271 -18.88 -5.28 -3.12
N PRO A 272 -19.19 -6.49 -2.59
CA PRO A 272 -20.56 -7.01 -2.60
C PRO A 272 -21.55 -6.12 -1.83
N THR A 273 -21.09 -5.52 -0.71
CA THR A 273 -21.90 -4.59 0.10
C THR A 273 -22.17 -3.30 -0.67
N LEU A 274 -21.15 -2.73 -1.32
CA LEU A 274 -21.30 -1.50 -2.13
C LEU A 274 -22.22 -1.70 -3.33
N GLU A 275 -22.09 -2.83 -4.04
CA GLU A 275 -22.99 -3.20 -5.14
C GLU A 275 -24.44 -3.36 -4.68
N SER A 276 -24.65 -3.98 -3.50
CA SER A 276 -25.97 -4.09 -2.89
C SER A 276 -26.56 -2.74 -2.55
N GLN A 277 -25.76 -1.84 -1.97
CA GLN A 277 -26.17 -0.47 -1.65
C GLN A 277 -26.54 0.32 -2.91
N VAL A 278 -25.74 0.25 -3.98
CA VAL A 278 -26.03 0.89 -5.26
C VAL A 278 -27.36 0.41 -5.84
N ARG A 279 -27.63 -0.91 -5.81
CA ARG A 279 -28.88 -1.51 -6.27
C ARG A 279 -30.07 -1.04 -5.43
N SER A 280 -29.97 -1.07 -4.11
CA SER A 280 -31.05 -0.67 -3.19
C SER A 280 -31.43 0.81 -3.33
N MET A 281 -30.46 1.67 -3.66
CA MET A 281 -30.65 3.10 -3.88
C MET A 281 -31.05 3.44 -5.32
N GLY A 282 -31.10 2.47 -6.23
CA GLY A 282 -31.47 2.65 -7.64
C GLY A 282 -30.51 3.56 -8.42
N LEU A 283 -29.22 3.62 -8.06
CA LEU A 283 -28.25 4.51 -8.66
C LEU A 283 -27.80 4.01 -10.05
N LYS A 284 -28.01 4.83 -11.08
CA LYS A 284 -27.60 4.57 -12.47
C LYS A 284 -26.25 5.19 -12.83
N ASN A 285 -25.77 6.09 -12.00
CA ASN A 285 -24.51 6.83 -12.18
C ASN A 285 -23.32 6.18 -11.47
N VAL A 286 -23.43 4.89 -11.05
CA VAL A 286 -22.34 4.11 -10.44
C VAL A 286 -22.05 2.87 -11.26
N ARG A 287 -20.76 2.58 -11.48
CA ARG A 287 -20.31 1.38 -12.19
C ARG A 287 -19.17 0.71 -11.43
N PHE A 288 -19.15 -0.63 -11.47
CA PHE A 288 -18.05 -1.46 -10.96
C PHE A 288 -17.36 -2.15 -12.13
N LEU A 289 -16.05 -2.04 -12.18
CA LEU A 289 -15.20 -2.67 -13.18
C LEU A 289 -14.15 -3.55 -12.46
N PRO A 290 -13.68 -4.63 -13.08
CA PRO A 290 -12.63 -5.47 -12.50
C PRO A 290 -11.29 -4.73 -12.47
N TYR A 291 -10.31 -5.30 -11.74
CA TYR A 291 -8.92 -4.86 -11.85
C TYR A 291 -8.49 -4.82 -13.31
N GLN A 292 -7.76 -3.78 -13.68
CA GLN A 292 -7.20 -3.67 -15.01
C GLN A 292 -5.80 -4.28 -15.05
N PRO A 293 -5.43 -4.98 -16.12
CA PRO A 293 -4.04 -5.41 -16.36
C PRO A 293 -3.06 -4.23 -16.30
N LYS A 294 -1.81 -4.51 -15.93
CA LYS A 294 -0.81 -3.46 -15.74
C LYS A 294 -0.60 -2.59 -16.99
N GLU A 295 -0.63 -3.19 -18.16
CA GLU A 295 -0.54 -2.53 -19.47
C GLU A 295 -1.68 -1.57 -19.79
N HIS A 296 -2.84 -1.72 -19.13
CA HIS A 296 -4.01 -0.84 -19.30
C HIS A 296 -4.19 0.18 -18.17
N LEU A 297 -3.32 0.15 -17.14
CA LEU A 297 -3.45 1.06 -16.00
C LEU A 297 -3.34 2.53 -16.42
N ALA A 298 -2.37 2.89 -17.27
CA ALA A 298 -2.18 4.28 -17.70
C ALA A 298 -3.44 4.83 -18.40
N GLU A 299 -4.06 4.05 -19.29
CA GLU A 299 -5.28 4.45 -19.99
C GLU A 299 -6.50 4.53 -19.07
N SER A 300 -6.63 3.56 -18.14
CA SER A 300 -7.72 3.56 -17.18
C SER A 300 -7.63 4.77 -16.25
N PHE A 301 -6.44 5.09 -15.76
CA PHE A 301 -6.21 6.29 -14.94
C PHE A 301 -6.44 7.58 -15.74
N ALA A 302 -5.97 7.63 -16.99
CA ALA A 302 -6.18 8.77 -17.88
C ALA A 302 -7.67 9.02 -18.19
N SER A 303 -8.53 8.01 -18.05
CA SER A 303 -9.97 8.11 -18.28
C SER A 303 -10.74 8.85 -17.18
N ALA A 304 -10.16 9.01 -15.99
CA ALA A 304 -10.75 9.77 -14.90
C ALA A 304 -10.61 11.28 -15.12
N ASN A 305 -11.62 12.04 -14.69
CA ASN A 305 -11.51 13.50 -14.48
C ASN A 305 -10.98 13.80 -13.09
N VAL A 306 -11.47 13.06 -12.08
CA VAL A 306 -11.16 13.22 -10.67
C VAL A 306 -11.08 11.86 -10.02
N PHE A 307 -10.12 11.68 -9.10
CA PHE A 307 -10.09 10.49 -8.25
C PHE A 307 -10.66 10.77 -6.86
N ILE A 308 -11.07 9.71 -6.16
CA ILE A 308 -11.37 9.76 -4.73
C ILE A 308 -10.32 8.94 -3.98
N VAL A 309 -9.71 9.57 -2.98
CA VAL A 309 -8.84 8.94 -1.99
C VAL A 309 -9.52 9.11 -0.65
N SER A 310 -10.01 8.02 -0.06
CA SER A 310 -10.73 8.07 1.21
C SER A 310 -10.09 7.17 2.26
N LEU A 311 -10.18 7.57 3.52
CA LEU A 311 -9.72 6.85 4.68
C LEU A 311 -10.70 7.10 5.84
N LYS A 312 -11.10 6.04 6.51
CA LYS A 312 -11.98 6.14 7.70
C LYS A 312 -11.33 6.96 8.80
N ARG A 313 -12.20 7.62 9.61
CA ARG A 313 -11.75 8.35 10.81
C ARG A 313 -10.94 7.47 11.75
N GLY A 314 -9.93 8.07 12.37
CA GLY A 314 -9.03 7.42 13.32
C GLY A 314 -7.85 6.69 12.70
N LEU A 315 -7.82 6.47 11.38
CA LEU A 315 -6.73 5.77 10.69
C LEU A 315 -5.57 6.68 10.26
N ALA A 316 -5.69 7.98 10.45
CA ALA A 316 -4.67 8.96 10.12
C ALA A 316 -3.31 8.65 10.78
N GLY A 317 -2.27 8.53 9.97
CA GLY A 317 -0.91 8.20 10.40
C GLY A 317 -0.66 6.72 10.72
N TYR A 318 -1.69 5.86 10.69
CA TYR A 318 -1.51 4.41 10.87
C TYR A 318 -1.44 3.65 9.55
N ILE A 319 -2.02 4.22 8.49
CA ILE A 319 -2.00 3.72 7.11
C ILE A 319 -1.72 4.89 6.17
N VAL A 320 -0.96 4.63 5.09
CA VAL A 320 -0.80 5.59 3.99
C VAL A 320 -1.35 4.97 2.71
N PRO A 321 -2.45 5.51 2.14
CA PRO A 321 -3.04 4.98 0.91
C PRO A 321 -2.10 5.06 -0.28
N SER A 322 -1.55 3.92 -0.72
CA SER A 322 -0.56 3.86 -1.82
C SER A 322 -1.11 4.30 -3.18
N LYS A 323 -2.44 4.22 -3.39
CA LYS A 323 -3.10 4.66 -4.63
C LYS A 323 -2.87 6.14 -4.96
N LEU A 324 -2.61 6.98 -3.94
CA LEU A 324 -2.31 8.38 -4.13
C LEU A 324 -1.19 8.60 -5.14
N TYR A 325 -0.10 7.85 -5.04
CA TYR A 325 1.08 8.03 -5.88
C TYR A 325 0.81 7.76 -7.35
N SER A 326 0.02 6.73 -7.66
CA SER A 326 -0.41 6.45 -9.04
C SER A 326 -1.35 7.52 -9.60
N ILE A 327 -2.22 8.10 -8.77
CA ILE A 327 -3.10 9.22 -9.14
C ILE A 327 -2.26 10.46 -9.48
N LEU A 328 -1.28 10.77 -8.64
CA LEU A 328 -0.33 11.86 -8.88
C LEU A 328 0.45 11.63 -10.19
N ALA A 329 0.94 10.40 -10.42
CA ALA A 329 1.69 10.05 -11.62
C ALA A 329 0.84 10.20 -12.89
N ALA A 330 -0.44 9.83 -12.85
CA ALA A 330 -1.38 10.04 -13.96
C ALA A 330 -1.72 11.52 -14.20
N GLY A 331 -1.25 12.43 -13.35
CA GLY A 331 -1.56 13.85 -13.45
C GLY A 331 -3.05 14.11 -13.37
N ARG A 332 -3.76 13.49 -12.42
CA ARG A 332 -5.18 13.68 -12.19
C ARG A 332 -5.42 14.31 -10.83
N PRO A 333 -6.34 15.29 -10.73
CA PRO A 333 -6.73 15.83 -9.44
C PRO A 333 -7.54 14.77 -8.68
N TYR A 334 -7.63 14.96 -7.38
CA TYR A 334 -8.42 14.07 -6.53
C TYR A 334 -9.13 14.84 -5.44
N VAL A 335 -10.16 14.24 -4.87
CA VAL A 335 -10.76 14.66 -3.61
C VAL A 335 -10.34 13.64 -2.56
N ALA A 336 -9.68 14.13 -1.52
CA ALA A 336 -9.23 13.31 -0.39
C ALA A 336 -10.21 13.46 0.77
N ALA A 337 -11.05 12.44 0.99
CA ALA A 337 -11.93 12.35 2.15
C ALA A 337 -11.17 11.72 3.32
N VAL A 338 -10.40 12.52 4.03
CA VAL A 338 -9.43 12.10 5.06
C VAL A 338 -9.32 13.13 6.17
N GLU A 339 -8.87 12.70 7.35
CA GLU A 339 -8.53 13.62 8.44
C GLU A 339 -7.33 14.51 8.06
N ASN A 340 -7.32 15.77 8.53
CA ASN A 340 -6.22 16.71 8.25
C ASN A 340 -4.86 16.23 8.77
N ALA A 341 -4.83 15.43 9.83
CA ALA A 341 -3.61 14.88 10.41
C ALA A 341 -3.14 13.59 9.71
N CYS A 342 -3.28 13.49 8.37
CA CYS A 342 -2.81 12.33 7.61
C CYS A 342 -1.87 12.73 6.47
N GLU A 343 -1.08 11.78 5.98
CA GLU A 343 -0.09 12.01 4.93
C GLU A 343 -0.72 12.49 3.61
N VAL A 344 -1.92 11.98 3.29
CA VAL A 344 -2.64 12.41 2.06
C VAL A 344 -3.00 13.88 2.14
N ALA A 345 -3.50 14.35 3.30
CA ALA A 345 -3.83 15.76 3.50
C ALA A 345 -2.57 16.64 3.40
N ALA A 346 -1.49 16.25 4.07
CA ALA A 346 -0.21 16.98 4.03
C ALA A 346 0.33 17.11 2.59
N ILE A 347 0.27 16.03 1.78
CA ILE A 347 0.68 16.06 0.36
C ILE A 347 -0.27 16.95 -0.44
N THR A 348 -1.58 16.87 -0.21
CA THR A 348 -2.60 17.66 -0.93
C THR A 348 -2.36 19.16 -0.73
N GLU A 349 -2.16 19.59 0.52
CA GLU A 349 -1.89 20.99 0.86
C GLU A 349 -0.54 21.47 0.34
N LYS A 350 0.52 20.69 0.59
CA LYS A 350 1.88 21.06 0.21
C LYS A 350 2.04 21.29 -1.30
N TYR A 351 1.38 20.48 -2.09
CA TYR A 351 1.54 20.50 -3.55
C TYR A 351 0.35 21.12 -4.30
N ASP A 352 -0.72 21.53 -3.60
CA ASP A 352 -1.95 22.05 -4.21
C ASP A 352 -2.43 21.16 -5.37
N CYS A 353 -2.62 19.86 -5.10
CA CYS A 353 -2.83 18.84 -6.14
C CYS A 353 -4.17 18.11 -6.03
N GLY A 354 -5.04 18.53 -5.11
CA GLY A 354 -6.37 17.98 -4.87
C GLY A 354 -7.19 18.88 -3.96
N LEU A 355 -8.36 18.41 -3.58
CA LEU A 355 -9.23 19.05 -2.59
C LEU A 355 -9.37 18.12 -1.37
N LEU A 356 -9.46 18.70 -0.17
CA LEU A 356 -9.77 17.97 1.05
C LEU A 356 -11.27 17.98 1.30
N ALA A 357 -11.78 16.84 1.73
CA ALA A 357 -13.14 16.68 2.23
C ALA A 357 -13.10 15.96 3.60
N GLU A 358 -14.10 16.23 4.42
CA GLU A 358 -14.26 15.55 5.70
C GLU A 358 -14.46 14.03 5.48
N PRO A 359 -13.73 13.17 6.20
CA PRO A 359 -13.91 11.74 6.08
C PRO A 359 -15.32 11.32 6.51
N GLU A 360 -15.90 10.37 5.77
CA GLU A 360 -17.25 9.82 6.03
C GLU A 360 -18.38 10.86 5.94
N ASP A 361 -18.13 12.01 5.28
CA ASP A 361 -19.13 13.03 4.98
C ASP A 361 -19.46 13.05 3.47
N PRO A 362 -20.58 12.46 3.04
CA PRO A 362 -20.95 12.39 1.63
C PRO A 362 -21.42 13.74 1.06
N GLU A 363 -21.78 14.70 1.90
CA GLU A 363 -22.20 16.03 1.47
C GLU A 363 -20.99 16.87 1.10
N ASP A 364 -20.00 16.98 1.99
CA ASP A 364 -18.78 17.71 1.70
C ASP A 364 -18.01 17.05 0.54
N LEU A 365 -17.97 15.70 0.47
CA LEU A 365 -17.37 15.01 -0.68
C LEU A 365 -18.08 15.35 -2.00
N ALA A 366 -19.42 15.43 -2.01
CA ALA A 366 -20.18 15.83 -3.20
C ALA A 366 -19.87 17.27 -3.59
N ASP A 367 -19.80 18.19 -2.65
CA ASP A 367 -19.49 19.59 -2.90
C ASP A 367 -18.10 19.77 -3.52
N LYS A 368 -17.08 19.04 -3.03
CA LYS A 368 -15.73 19.07 -3.63
C LYS A 368 -15.70 18.47 -5.04
N VAL A 369 -16.43 17.38 -5.28
CA VAL A 369 -16.58 16.80 -6.63
C VAL A 369 -17.26 17.80 -7.57
N LEU A 370 -18.35 18.46 -7.13
CA LEU A 370 -19.06 19.45 -7.93
C LEU A 370 -18.23 20.73 -8.17
N ALA A 371 -17.38 21.12 -7.23
CA ALA A 371 -16.45 22.22 -7.44
C ALA A 371 -15.50 21.93 -8.60
N LEU A 372 -14.94 20.71 -8.67
CA LEU A 372 -14.06 20.29 -9.78
C LEU A 372 -14.84 20.10 -11.11
N TYR A 373 -16.09 19.66 -11.02
CA TYR A 373 -16.96 19.52 -12.19
C TYR A 373 -17.29 20.88 -12.83
N ARG A 374 -17.60 21.88 -12.00
CA ARG A 374 -18.00 23.23 -12.45
C ARG A 374 -16.83 24.12 -12.84
N ASP A 375 -15.62 23.83 -12.37
CA ASP A 375 -14.41 24.62 -12.66
C ASP A 375 -13.32 23.79 -13.36
N PRO A 376 -13.36 23.73 -14.71
CA PRO A 376 -12.33 23.03 -15.48
C PRO A 376 -10.94 23.66 -15.38
N VAL A 377 -10.84 24.95 -15.01
CA VAL A 377 -9.55 25.64 -14.85
C VAL A 377 -8.88 25.16 -13.58
N LEU A 378 -9.62 25.12 -12.46
CA LEU A 378 -9.17 24.54 -11.20
C LEU A 378 -8.75 23.06 -11.40
N CYS A 379 -9.59 22.27 -12.06
CA CYS A 379 -9.32 20.87 -12.34
C CYS A 379 -7.98 20.68 -13.08
N ARG A 380 -7.73 21.47 -14.15
CA ARG A 380 -6.45 21.44 -14.88
C ARG A 380 -5.25 21.88 -14.03
N ARG A 381 -5.40 22.94 -13.22
CA ARG A 381 -4.34 23.43 -12.34
C ARG A 381 -3.89 22.35 -11.36
N LEU A 382 -4.84 21.73 -10.67
CA LEU A 382 -4.56 20.64 -9.72
C LEU A 382 -3.95 19.42 -10.42
N ALA A 383 -4.38 19.09 -11.64
CA ALA A 383 -3.82 17.99 -12.44
C ALA A 383 -2.33 18.20 -12.77
N VAL A 384 -1.96 19.42 -13.19
CA VAL A 384 -0.56 19.78 -13.45
C VAL A 384 0.28 19.69 -12.17
N ASN A 385 -0.25 20.17 -11.06
CA ASN A 385 0.41 20.11 -9.76
C ASN A 385 0.56 18.67 -9.28
N ALA A 386 -0.46 17.82 -9.46
CA ALA A 386 -0.39 16.40 -9.16
C ALA A 386 0.78 15.73 -9.89
N ARG A 387 0.93 15.97 -11.20
CA ARG A 387 2.07 15.42 -11.97
C ARG A 387 3.41 15.93 -11.47
N LYS A 388 3.52 17.22 -11.14
CA LYS A 388 4.76 17.77 -10.54
C LYS A 388 5.09 17.10 -9.21
N ALA A 389 4.09 16.92 -8.35
CA ALA A 389 4.26 16.24 -7.07
C ALA A 389 4.73 14.79 -7.24
N ALA A 390 4.19 14.06 -8.24
CA ALA A 390 4.54 12.67 -8.51
C ALA A 390 6.06 12.46 -8.67
N LEU A 391 6.78 13.41 -9.27
CA LEU A 391 8.23 13.29 -9.50
C LEU A 391 9.05 13.26 -8.19
N TYR A 392 8.49 13.72 -7.06
CA TYR A 392 9.09 13.55 -5.75
C TYR A 392 8.89 12.13 -5.19
N PHE A 393 7.86 11.44 -5.67
CA PHE A 393 7.46 10.11 -5.25
C PHE A 393 7.69 9.07 -6.36
N ASP A 394 8.56 9.38 -7.33
CA ASP A 394 8.88 8.45 -8.40
C ASP A 394 9.71 7.27 -7.90
N ARG A 395 9.44 6.07 -8.45
CA ARG A 395 10.06 4.81 -8.03
C ARG A 395 11.59 4.87 -7.95
N PRO A 396 12.35 5.34 -8.97
CA PRO A 396 13.80 5.37 -8.91
C PRO A 396 14.32 6.20 -7.74
N ARG A 397 13.65 7.31 -7.42
CA ARG A 397 14.03 8.19 -6.31
C ARG A 397 13.83 7.51 -4.95
N GLN A 398 12.69 6.84 -4.75
CA GLN A 398 12.42 6.16 -3.48
C GLN A 398 13.30 4.93 -3.31
N VAL A 399 13.49 4.12 -4.36
CA VAL A 399 14.44 3.00 -4.36
C VAL A 399 15.85 3.46 -4.04
N GLY A 400 16.30 4.58 -4.63
CA GLY A 400 17.59 5.20 -4.31
C GLY A 400 17.74 5.62 -2.84
N ALA A 401 16.64 6.09 -2.20
CA ALA A 401 16.63 6.42 -0.77
C ALA A 401 16.77 5.15 0.10
N TYR A 402 16.09 4.06 -0.25
CA TYR A 402 16.27 2.75 0.40
C TYR A 402 17.70 2.24 0.24
N TYR A 403 18.24 2.27 -0.98
CA TYR A 403 19.61 1.86 -1.25
C TYR A 403 20.62 2.64 -0.40
N SER A 404 20.49 3.97 -0.35
CA SER A 404 21.39 4.84 0.43
C SER A 404 21.38 4.48 1.91
N LEU A 405 20.19 4.21 2.48
CA LEU A 405 20.04 3.78 3.87
C LEU A 405 20.67 2.40 4.11
N PHE A 406 20.43 1.45 3.22
CA PHE A 406 20.95 0.08 3.38
C PHE A 406 22.47 0.03 3.22
N ARG A 407 23.02 0.83 2.31
CA ARG A 407 24.47 0.98 2.15
C ARG A 407 25.11 1.58 3.39
N GLU A 408 24.57 2.68 3.96
CA GLU A 408 25.04 3.28 5.23
C GLU A 408 25.11 2.21 6.35
N LEU A 409 24.08 1.40 6.45
CA LEU A 409 24.02 0.35 7.47
C LEU A 409 24.99 -0.80 7.23
N ALA A 410 25.20 -1.21 5.99
CA ALA A 410 26.15 -2.26 5.63
C ALA A 410 27.59 -1.82 5.87
N GLU A 411 27.92 -0.57 5.54
CA GLU A 411 29.24 0.05 5.81
C GLU A 411 29.53 0.09 7.31
N ALA A 412 28.57 0.56 8.12
CA ALA A 412 28.68 0.60 9.58
C ALA A 412 28.77 -0.78 10.26
N ARG A 413 28.36 -1.87 9.57
CA ARG A 413 28.57 -3.26 10.03
C ARG A 413 30.01 -3.72 9.83
N SER A 414 30.63 -3.35 8.71
CA SER A 414 32.00 -3.78 8.40
C SER A 414 33.08 -3.13 9.29
N GLU A 415 32.73 -2.06 10.00
CA GLU A 415 33.61 -1.35 10.94
C GLU A 415 33.52 -1.92 12.39
N THR A 416 32.54 -2.79 12.68
CA THR A 416 32.32 -3.43 13.97
C THR A 416 32.66 -4.92 13.96
#